data_3ea9aa2883819b27352db45f888025ed
#
_entry.id   3ea9aa2883819b27352db45f888025ed
#
_cell.length_a   1.000
_cell.length_b   1.000
_cell.length_c   1.000
_cell.angle_alpha   90.00
_cell.angle_beta   90.00
_cell.angle_gamma   90.00
#
_symmetry.space_group_name_H-M   'P 1'
#
loop_
_entity.id
_entity.type
_entity.pdbx_description
1 polymer ?
#
loop_
_entity_poly.entity_id
_entity_poly.type
_entity_poly.pdbx_seq_one_letter_code
_entity_poly.pdbx_strand_id
1 'polypeptide(L)' 'MSAPQDHRSIDERCDAIGAERGLTPRELEVMKMLCKGRTKSYIAETLYLTENTVRSHTKHIYTKLDVHSKQELMDLVGA' A
#
# COMPACT_ATOMS: atom_id res chain seq x y z
N MET A 1 0.53 -9.11 -28.70
CA MET A 1 0.15 -7.73 -28.32
C MET A 1 0.09 -7.63 -26.82
N SER A 2 0.67 -6.59 -26.28
CA SER A 2 0.66 -6.41 -24.84
C SER A 2 -0.70 -5.89 -24.36
N ALA A 3 -1.05 -6.16 -23.10
CA ALA A 3 -2.25 -5.63 -22.49
C ALA A 3 -2.17 -4.10 -22.43
N PRO A 4 -3.33 -3.41 -22.36
CA PRO A 4 -3.32 -1.98 -22.16
C PRO A 4 -2.53 -1.62 -20.91
N GLN A 5 -1.65 -0.64 -21.04
CA GLN A 5 -0.87 -0.18 -19.91
C GLN A 5 -1.67 0.79 -19.07
N ASP A 6 -1.54 0.64 -17.76
CA ASP A 6 -2.12 1.61 -16.83
C ASP A 6 -1.09 2.74 -16.68
N HIS A 7 -1.41 3.90 -17.22
CA HIS A 7 -0.52 5.05 -17.20
C HIS A 7 -0.62 5.88 -15.91
N ARG A 8 -1.49 5.48 -14.99
CA ARG A 8 -1.58 6.15 -13.70
C ARG A 8 -0.33 5.89 -12.88
N SER A 9 0.04 6.84 -12.03
CA SER A 9 1.14 6.67 -11.09
C SER A 9 0.77 5.60 -10.05
N ILE A 10 1.78 5.12 -9.32
CA ILE A 10 1.55 4.19 -8.20
C ILE A 10 0.60 4.81 -7.18
N ASP A 11 0.77 6.09 -6.87
CA ASP A 11 -0.12 6.78 -5.93
C ASP A 11 -1.57 6.78 -6.41
N GLU A 12 -1.79 7.06 -7.69
CA GLU A 12 -3.14 7.07 -8.26
C GLU A 12 -3.78 5.67 -8.23
N ARG A 13 -2.99 4.62 -8.52
CA ARG A 13 -3.47 3.24 -8.44
C ARG A 13 -3.82 2.87 -7.01
N CYS A 14 -3.01 3.29 -6.04
CA CYS A 14 -3.29 3.08 -4.64
C CYS A 14 -4.55 3.81 -4.21
N ASP A 15 -4.76 5.03 -4.66
CA ASP A 15 -5.97 5.80 -4.37
C ASP A 15 -7.21 5.06 -4.85
N ALA A 16 -7.18 4.55 -6.08
CA ALA A 16 -8.31 3.82 -6.66
C ALA A 16 -8.61 2.55 -5.87
N ILE A 17 -7.59 1.76 -5.57
CA ILE A 17 -7.74 0.52 -4.82
C ILE A 17 -8.20 0.80 -3.39
N GLY A 18 -7.62 1.81 -2.76
CA GLY A 18 -7.98 2.21 -1.40
C GLY A 18 -9.44 2.63 -1.29
N ALA A 19 -9.94 3.38 -2.26
CA ALA A 19 -11.34 3.79 -2.31
C ALA A 19 -12.25 2.57 -2.47
N GLU A 20 -11.88 1.64 -3.35
CA GLU A 20 -12.66 0.44 -3.62
C GLU A 20 -12.70 -0.51 -2.41
N ARG A 21 -11.59 -0.62 -1.69
CA ARG A 21 -11.44 -1.57 -0.57
C ARG A 21 -11.67 -0.96 0.81
N GLY A 22 -12.00 0.31 0.87
CA GLY A 22 -12.34 0.97 2.13
C GLY A 22 -11.15 1.20 3.05
N LEU A 23 -10.00 1.54 2.49
CA LEU A 23 -8.85 1.91 3.32
C LEU A 23 -9.07 3.27 3.97
N THR A 24 -8.60 3.40 5.21
CA THR A 24 -8.56 4.70 5.88
C THR A 24 -7.47 5.57 5.24
N PRO A 25 -7.52 6.91 5.42
CA PRO A 25 -6.47 7.78 4.90
C PRO A 25 -5.06 7.38 5.36
N ARG A 26 -4.90 6.97 6.61
CA ARG A 26 -3.60 6.56 7.13
C ARG A 26 -3.15 5.23 6.53
N GLU A 27 -4.07 4.28 6.38
CA GLU A 27 -3.76 3.02 5.71
C GLU A 27 -3.33 3.25 4.28
N LEU A 28 -3.98 4.17 3.59
CA LEU A 28 -3.61 4.53 2.22
C LEU A 28 -2.20 5.12 2.15
N GLU A 29 -1.83 5.99 3.08
CA GLU A 29 -0.49 6.54 3.14
C GLU A 29 0.56 5.44 3.33
N VAL A 30 0.30 4.50 4.26
CA VAL A 30 1.19 3.36 4.50
C VAL A 30 1.29 2.49 3.25
N MET A 31 0.17 2.20 2.61
CA MET A 31 0.14 1.40 1.38
C MET A 31 1.01 2.00 0.28
N LYS A 32 0.91 3.29 0.06
CA LYS A 32 1.70 3.99 -0.95
C LYS A 32 3.20 3.82 -0.69
N MET A 33 3.62 3.95 0.57
CA MET A 33 5.02 3.78 0.93
C MET A 33 5.49 2.34 0.75
N LEU A 34 4.66 1.37 1.14
CA LEU A 34 4.98 -0.04 0.94
C LEU A 34 5.19 -0.35 -0.54
N CYS A 35 4.32 0.18 -1.39
CA CYS A 35 4.41 -0.04 -2.84
C CYS A 35 5.65 0.62 -3.47
N LYS A 36 6.21 1.62 -2.80
CA LYS A 36 7.45 2.26 -3.22
C LYS A 36 8.69 1.58 -2.64
N GLY A 37 8.51 0.44 -1.97
CA GLY A 37 9.63 -0.34 -1.43
C GLY A 37 10.17 0.17 -0.11
N ARG A 38 9.45 1.03 0.60
CA ARG A 38 9.93 1.58 1.87
C ARG A 38 9.84 0.56 2.99
N THR A 39 10.77 0.66 3.94
CA THR A 39 10.79 -0.22 5.11
C THR A 39 9.81 0.28 6.17
N LYS A 40 9.45 -0.62 7.11
CA LYS A 40 8.61 -0.24 8.25
C LYS A 40 9.25 0.90 9.06
N SER A 41 10.55 0.83 9.26
CA SER A 41 11.29 1.84 10.00
C SER A 41 11.18 3.22 9.32
N TYR A 42 11.37 3.25 8.01
CA TYR A 42 11.23 4.48 7.22
C TYR A 42 9.80 5.05 7.32
N ILE A 43 8.80 4.19 7.18
CA ILE A 43 7.40 4.61 7.25
C ILE A 43 7.07 5.16 8.64
N ALA A 44 7.49 4.47 9.69
CA ALA A 44 7.27 4.89 11.06
C ALA A 44 7.88 6.28 11.31
N GLU A 45 9.11 6.47 10.88
CA GLU A 45 9.81 7.74 11.04
C GLU A 45 9.12 8.87 10.26
N THR A 46 8.76 8.59 9.01
CA THR A 46 8.13 9.58 8.12
C THR A 46 6.76 10.02 8.64
N LEU A 47 5.96 9.09 9.15
CA LEU A 47 4.60 9.35 9.60
C LEU A 47 4.50 9.62 11.10
N TYR A 48 5.63 9.66 11.81
CA TYR A 48 5.67 9.85 13.26
C TYR A 48 4.87 8.80 14.01
N LEU A 49 5.03 7.55 13.61
CA LEU A 49 4.38 6.39 14.21
C LEU A 49 5.43 5.43 14.76
N THR A 50 5.01 4.52 15.63
CA THR A 50 5.87 3.40 16.03
C THR A 50 5.87 2.33 14.94
N GLU A 51 6.90 1.48 14.92
CA GLU A 51 6.93 0.36 13.99
C GLU A 51 5.77 -0.62 14.25
N ASN A 52 5.37 -0.78 15.52
CA ASN A 52 4.22 -1.62 15.85
C ASN A 52 2.93 -1.08 15.23
N THR A 53 2.74 0.22 15.23
CA THR A 53 1.59 0.86 14.61
C THR A 53 1.61 0.67 13.10
N VAL A 54 2.78 0.82 12.47
CA VAL A 54 2.94 0.57 11.03
C VAL A 54 2.62 -0.89 10.71
N ARG A 55 3.08 -1.82 11.55
CA ARG A 55 2.79 -3.24 11.38
C ARG A 55 1.29 -3.52 11.45
N SER A 56 0.59 -2.89 12.40
CA SER A 56 -0.87 -3.02 12.53
C SER A 56 -1.58 -2.49 11.30
N HIS A 57 -1.19 -1.32 10.80
CA HIS A 57 -1.77 -0.77 9.57
C HIS A 57 -1.52 -1.70 8.39
N THR A 58 -0.31 -2.24 8.27
CA THR A 58 0.05 -3.17 7.19
C THR A 58 -0.84 -4.42 7.24
N LYS A 59 -1.05 -4.96 8.43
CA LYS A 59 -1.90 -6.14 8.62
C LYS A 59 -3.33 -5.86 8.17
N HIS A 60 -3.88 -4.70 8.55
CA HIS A 60 -5.22 -4.31 8.15
C HIS A 60 -5.33 -4.11 6.64
N ILE A 61 -4.32 -3.49 6.02
CA ILE A 61 -4.26 -3.33 4.57
C ILE A 61 -4.28 -4.69 3.88
N TYR A 62 -3.43 -5.61 4.32
CA TYR A 62 -3.35 -6.95 3.74
C TYR A 62 -4.69 -7.67 3.85
N THR A 63 -5.37 -7.56 4.97
CA THR A 63 -6.69 -8.16 5.17
C THR A 63 -7.72 -7.56 4.22
N LYS A 64 -7.76 -6.24 4.11
CA LYS A 64 -8.73 -5.54 3.26
C LYS A 64 -8.50 -5.81 1.78
N LEU A 65 -7.26 -6.01 1.37
CA LEU A 65 -6.89 -6.27 -0.02
C LEU A 65 -6.78 -7.76 -0.35
N ASP A 66 -6.95 -8.62 0.65
CA ASP A 66 -6.83 -10.07 0.52
C ASP A 66 -5.46 -10.48 -0.06
N VAL A 67 -4.40 -9.89 0.48
CA VAL A 67 -3.02 -10.24 0.14
C VAL A 67 -2.29 -10.68 1.39
N HIS A 68 -1.19 -11.42 1.24
CA HIS A 68 -0.49 -12.06 2.34
C HIS A 68 0.99 -11.64 2.45
N SER A 69 1.47 -10.85 1.52
CA SER A 69 2.85 -10.39 1.53
C SER A 69 2.99 -9.06 0.82
N LYS A 70 4.12 -8.40 1.05
CA LYS A 70 4.44 -7.16 0.37
C LYS A 70 4.51 -7.37 -1.14
N GLN A 71 5.04 -8.52 -1.58
CA GLN A 71 5.14 -8.83 -2.99
C GLN A 71 3.76 -8.95 -3.63
N GLU A 72 2.81 -9.63 -2.96
CA GLU A 72 1.44 -9.72 -3.46
C GLU A 72 0.78 -8.36 -3.54
N LEU A 73 1.04 -7.49 -2.55
CA LEU A 73 0.54 -6.13 -2.56
C LEU A 73 1.09 -5.35 -3.76
N MET A 74 2.38 -5.42 -3.98
CA MET A 74 3.03 -4.75 -5.10
C MET A 74 2.52 -5.27 -6.44
N ASP A 75 2.33 -6.57 -6.55
CA ASP A 75 1.77 -7.18 -7.76
C ASP A 75 0.34 -6.69 -8.02
N LEU A 76 -0.47 -6.60 -6.98
CA LEU A 76 -1.85 -6.11 -7.10
C LEU A 76 -1.90 -4.67 -7.63
N VAL A 77 -1.00 -3.84 -7.15
CA VAL A 77 -0.94 -2.43 -7.55
C VAL A 77 -0.21 -2.24 -8.87
N GLY A 78 0.61 -3.21 -9.26
CA GLY A 78 1.46 -3.10 -10.45
C GLY A 78 2.73 -2.31 -10.19
N ALA A 79 3.21 -2.38 -8.97
CA ALA A 79 4.42 -1.69 -8.55
C ALA A 79 5.67 -2.54 -8.78
#